data_d5241b5b3fafd1d096d63d363d69573d
#
_entry.id   d5241b5b3fafd1d096d63d363d69573d
#
_cell.length_a   1.000
_cell.length_b   1.000
_cell.length_c   1.000
_cell.angle_alpha   90.00
_cell.angle_beta   90.00
_cell.angle_gamma   90.00
#
_symmetry.space_group_name_H-M   'P 1'
#
loop_
_entity.id
_entity.type
_entity.pdbx_description
1 polymer ?
#
loop_
_entity_poly.entity_id
_entity_poly.type
_entity_poly.pdbx_seq_one_letter_code
_entity_poly.pdbx_strand_id
1 'polypeptide(L)'
;ITILFYNVRKKSIHKKSFRVYLGFNMADTEKACIVLANGQVFEGKSFGSSGVITGEAVFTTGMNGYIETLTDPSYYGQIVTQTFPLIGNYGLIPADFESSKIHVRGYIVRSWCENPSNFRENGDIDSWLKAQNIIGLCGIDTRALTKVLREAGVMNAMIISGNSDEAQAAFSALNNESEKAVLLNKI
;
A
#
# COMPACT_ATOMS: atom_id res chain seq x y z
N ILE A 1 20.98 -3.83 -59.24
CA ILE A 1 20.23 -4.18 -58.00
C ILE A 1 20.86 -3.33 -56.89
N THR A 2 20.22 -2.21 -56.59
CA THR A 2 20.68 -1.23 -55.60
C THR A 2 19.96 -1.54 -54.28
N ILE A 3 20.71 -1.95 -53.25
CA ILE A 3 20.19 -2.17 -51.91
C ILE A 3 20.28 -0.83 -51.16
N LEU A 4 19.10 -0.26 -50.86
CA LEU A 4 18.96 0.97 -50.08
C LEU A 4 19.06 0.60 -48.58
N PHE A 5 20.13 0.98 -47.91
CA PHE A 5 20.23 0.88 -46.45
C PHE A 5 19.37 1.99 -45.82
N TYR A 6 18.31 1.62 -45.18
CA TYR A 6 17.44 2.51 -44.40
C TYR A 6 18.08 2.72 -43.01
N ASN A 7 18.67 3.88 -42.83
CA ASN A 7 19.23 4.33 -41.56
C ASN A 7 18.07 4.69 -40.61
N VAL A 8 17.70 3.78 -39.71
CA VAL A 8 16.74 4.08 -38.64
C VAL A 8 17.46 4.86 -37.54
N ARG A 9 17.36 6.17 -37.57
CA ARG A 9 17.75 7.06 -36.47
C ARG A 9 16.97 6.59 -35.21
N LYS A 10 17.70 6.16 -34.17
CA LYS A 10 17.18 6.02 -32.80
C LYS A 10 16.63 7.37 -32.33
N LYS A 11 15.36 7.63 -32.56
CA LYS A 11 14.63 8.64 -31.81
C LYS A 11 14.45 8.13 -30.41
N SER A 12 15.03 8.85 -29.45
CA SER A 12 14.75 8.77 -28.02
C SER A 12 13.23 8.65 -27.83
N ILE A 13 12.77 7.45 -27.54
CA ILE A 13 11.38 7.25 -27.09
C ILE A 13 11.38 7.77 -25.66
N HIS A 14 10.96 9.02 -25.50
CA HIS A 14 10.50 9.52 -24.22
C HIS A 14 9.55 8.47 -23.66
N LYS A 15 9.85 7.99 -22.44
CA LYS A 15 8.95 7.25 -21.60
C LYS A 15 7.70 8.12 -21.30
N LYS A 16 6.85 8.33 -22.30
CA LYS A 16 5.46 8.69 -22.05
C LYS A 16 4.80 7.45 -21.49
N SER A 17 4.77 7.42 -20.18
CA SER A 17 3.95 6.60 -19.33
C SER A 17 2.73 6.06 -20.08
N PHE A 18 2.53 4.78 -19.99
CA PHE A 18 1.31 4.06 -20.31
C PHE A 18 0.20 4.50 -19.33
N ARG A 19 -0.35 5.69 -19.58
CA ARG A 19 -1.30 6.41 -18.73
C ARG A 19 -2.63 6.49 -19.47
N VAL A 20 -3.17 5.34 -19.87
CA VAL A 20 -4.52 5.31 -20.44
C VAL A 20 -5.22 4.04 -19.98
N TYR A 21 -6.41 4.28 -19.45
CA TYR A 21 -7.46 3.34 -19.03
C TYR A 21 -7.41 2.83 -17.60
N LEU A 22 -7.63 3.76 -16.71
CA LEU A 22 -8.60 3.66 -15.60
C LEU A 22 -8.76 5.12 -15.15
N GLY A 23 -9.96 5.64 -15.12
CA GLY A 23 -10.26 7.05 -14.83
C GLY A 23 -9.92 7.47 -13.40
N PHE A 24 -8.67 7.29 -13.01
CA PHE A 24 -8.11 7.77 -11.76
C PHE A 24 -7.70 9.22 -11.93
N ASN A 25 -8.37 10.10 -11.24
CA ASN A 25 -7.90 11.46 -11.01
C ASN A 25 -6.70 11.37 -10.04
N MET A 26 -5.50 11.10 -10.58
CA MET A 26 -4.28 10.84 -9.79
C MET A 26 -3.61 12.14 -9.27
N ALA A 27 -4.35 13.25 -9.16
CA ALA A 27 -3.77 14.57 -8.87
C ALA A 27 -3.47 14.81 -7.39
N ASP A 28 -4.04 14.05 -6.43
CA ASP A 28 -3.95 14.35 -4.99
C ASP A 28 -3.60 13.15 -4.08
N THR A 29 -3.09 12.05 -4.59
CA THR A 29 -2.68 10.96 -3.71
C THR A 29 -1.33 11.27 -3.05
N GLU A 30 -1.36 11.43 -1.74
CA GLU A 30 -0.18 11.68 -0.92
C GLU A 30 0.84 10.53 -0.99
N LYS A 31 2.12 10.88 -0.90
CA LYS A 31 3.21 9.91 -0.89
C LYS A 31 3.11 9.03 0.36
N ALA A 32 3.37 7.73 0.19
CA ALA A 32 3.49 6.79 1.30
C ALA A 32 4.55 5.72 1.00
N CYS A 33 5.11 5.12 2.04
CA CYS A 33 6.02 3.99 1.89
C CYS A 33 5.93 3.05 3.09
N ILE A 34 6.37 1.80 2.90
CA ILE A 34 6.72 0.89 3.99
C ILE A 34 8.23 0.72 4.06
N VAL A 35 8.76 0.80 5.25
CA VAL A 35 10.17 0.55 5.60
C VAL A 35 10.23 -0.72 6.42
N LEU A 36 10.96 -1.71 5.96
CA LEU A 36 11.16 -2.98 6.66
C LEU A 36 12.37 -2.90 7.60
N ALA A 37 12.38 -3.68 8.67
CA ALA A 37 13.49 -3.74 9.62
C ALA A 37 14.85 -4.09 8.98
N ASN A 38 14.86 -4.75 7.82
CA ASN A 38 16.06 -5.01 7.04
C ASN A 38 16.55 -3.81 6.20
N GLY A 39 15.88 -2.66 6.30
CA GLY A 39 16.20 -1.41 5.58
C GLY A 39 15.63 -1.31 4.16
N GLN A 40 14.92 -2.31 3.68
CA GLN A 40 14.24 -2.22 2.38
C GLN A 40 13.04 -1.28 2.47
N VAL A 41 12.82 -0.51 1.40
CA VAL A 41 11.72 0.47 1.28
C VAL A 41 10.89 0.16 0.04
N PHE A 42 9.58 0.15 0.19
CA PHE A 42 8.64 0.05 -0.91
C PHE A 42 7.80 1.33 -0.95
N GLU A 43 7.96 2.10 -2.01
CA GLU A 43 7.23 3.35 -2.21
C GLU A 43 5.88 3.11 -2.88
N GLY A 44 4.88 3.87 -2.48
CA GLY A 44 3.52 3.80 -2.98
C GLY A 44 2.76 5.10 -2.70
N LYS A 45 1.47 4.96 -2.49
CA LYS A 45 0.53 6.06 -2.27
C LYS A 45 -0.31 5.80 -1.03
N SER A 46 -0.66 6.89 -0.37
CA SER A 46 -1.57 6.87 0.77
C SER A 46 -3.02 6.59 0.35
N PHE A 47 -3.71 5.79 1.13
CA PHE A 47 -5.17 5.75 1.25
C PHE A 47 -5.52 5.48 2.72
N GLY A 48 -6.77 5.69 3.14
CA GLY A 48 -7.09 5.69 4.56
C GLY A 48 -6.50 6.90 5.28
N SER A 49 -6.09 6.75 6.52
CA SER A 49 -5.50 7.81 7.33
C SER A 49 -4.02 8.04 7.00
N SER A 50 -3.52 9.24 7.35
CA SER A 50 -2.12 9.65 7.22
C SER A 50 -1.42 9.58 8.58
N GLY A 51 -0.08 9.40 8.58
CA GLY A 51 0.74 9.37 9.78
C GLY A 51 1.89 8.39 9.69
N VAL A 52 2.44 8.04 10.85
CA VAL A 52 3.54 7.06 10.98
C VAL A 52 3.13 5.98 11.97
N ILE A 53 3.25 4.73 11.59
CA ILE A 53 2.99 3.58 12.46
C ILE A 53 4.08 2.52 12.33
N THR A 54 4.29 1.77 13.39
CA THR A 54 5.13 0.57 13.41
C THR A 54 4.30 -0.66 13.77
N GLY A 55 4.69 -1.81 13.28
CA GLY A 55 4.04 -3.08 13.58
C GLY A 55 4.72 -4.25 12.89
N GLU A 56 4.30 -5.44 13.23
CA GLU A 56 4.74 -6.66 12.57
C GLU A 56 4.11 -6.75 11.17
N ALA A 57 4.95 -6.87 10.14
CA ALA A 57 4.48 -7.01 8.76
C ALA A 57 4.14 -8.47 8.47
N VAL A 58 2.88 -8.69 8.08
CA VAL A 58 2.36 -10.00 7.70
C VAL A 58 1.66 -9.91 6.35
N PHE A 59 1.33 -11.05 5.74
CA PHE A 59 0.57 -11.07 4.50
C PHE A 59 -0.50 -12.16 4.52
N THR A 60 -1.57 -11.92 3.76
CA THR A 60 -2.61 -12.91 3.48
C THR A 60 -2.74 -13.13 1.98
N THR A 61 -3.01 -14.37 1.57
CA THR A 61 -3.19 -14.78 0.17
C THR A 61 -4.64 -14.98 -0.21
N GLY A 62 -5.58 -14.68 0.68
CA GLY A 62 -7.01 -14.74 0.40
C GLY A 62 -7.39 -13.87 -0.80
N MET A 63 -8.22 -14.40 -1.71
CA MET A 63 -8.71 -13.68 -2.87
C MET A 63 -9.90 -12.77 -2.55
N ASN A 64 -10.60 -13.05 -1.47
CA ASN A 64 -11.75 -12.33 -0.92
C ASN A 64 -11.62 -12.28 0.61
N GLY A 65 -12.61 -11.72 1.30
CA GLY A 65 -12.60 -11.67 2.76
C GLY A 65 -11.69 -10.56 3.31
N TYR A 66 -11.56 -9.43 2.62
CA TYR A 66 -10.75 -8.33 3.14
C TYR A 66 -11.42 -7.63 4.34
N ILE A 67 -12.74 -7.65 4.40
CA ILE A 67 -13.52 -7.12 5.53
C ILE A 67 -13.25 -7.97 6.78
N GLU A 68 -13.33 -9.27 6.64
CA GLU A 68 -13.05 -10.26 7.68
C GLU A 68 -11.60 -10.10 8.15
N THR A 69 -10.63 -10.04 7.23
CA THR A 69 -9.22 -9.82 7.57
C THR A 69 -9.00 -8.53 8.38
N LEU A 70 -9.65 -7.42 8.01
CA LEU A 70 -9.52 -6.15 8.71
C LEU A 70 -10.14 -6.17 10.12
N THR A 71 -11.23 -6.91 10.29
CA THR A 71 -12.00 -6.98 11.55
C THR A 71 -11.67 -8.18 12.42
N ASP A 72 -10.80 -9.10 11.96
CA ASP A 72 -10.35 -10.25 12.75
C ASP A 72 -9.36 -9.80 13.85
N PRO A 73 -9.68 -10.02 15.14
CA PRO A 73 -8.78 -9.70 16.26
C PRO A 73 -7.42 -10.38 16.19
N SER A 74 -7.27 -11.47 15.43
CA SER A 74 -6.00 -12.19 15.26
C SER A 74 -4.93 -11.31 14.60
N TYR A 75 -5.32 -10.29 13.84
CA TYR A 75 -4.42 -9.33 13.20
C TYR A 75 -4.16 -8.09 14.07
N TYR A 76 -4.51 -8.12 15.36
CA TYR A 76 -4.32 -6.96 16.23
C TYR A 76 -2.87 -6.50 16.26
N GLY A 77 -2.65 -5.21 15.94
CA GLY A 77 -1.34 -4.57 15.96
C GLY A 77 -0.44 -4.86 14.76
N GLN A 78 -0.88 -5.69 13.81
CA GLN A 78 -0.10 -6.06 12.63
C GLN A 78 -0.33 -5.10 11.45
N ILE A 79 0.67 -5.03 10.58
CA ILE A 79 0.60 -4.39 9.24
C ILE A 79 0.33 -5.50 8.24
N VAL A 80 -0.90 -5.55 7.71
CA VAL A 80 -1.34 -6.64 6.86
C VAL A 80 -1.23 -6.29 5.38
N THR A 81 -0.50 -7.11 4.62
CA THR A 81 -0.42 -7.03 3.15
C THR A 81 -1.41 -7.99 2.52
N GLN A 82 -2.38 -7.45 1.80
CA GLN A 82 -3.29 -8.25 0.97
C GLN A 82 -2.65 -8.50 -0.40
N THR A 83 -2.43 -9.77 -0.76
CA THR A 83 -1.74 -10.09 -2.01
C THR A 83 -2.64 -10.06 -3.23
N PHE A 84 -3.96 -10.16 -3.06
CA PHE A 84 -4.90 -10.04 -4.16
C PHE A 84 -4.82 -8.66 -4.81
N PRO A 85 -4.80 -8.56 -6.15
CA PRO A 85 -4.46 -7.32 -6.84
C PRO A 85 -5.42 -6.15 -6.64
N LEU A 86 -6.72 -6.41 -6.50
CA LEU A 86 -7.76 -5.39 -6.35
C LEU A 86 -8.61 -5.65 -5.11
N ILE A 87 -8.62 -4.70 -4.18
CA ILE A 87 -9.38 -4.76 -2.94
C ILE A 87 -10.48 -3.70 -2.93
N GLY A 88 -11.53 -3.91 -2.15
CA GLY A 88 -12.62 -2.93 -2.00
C GLY A 88 -13.71 -3.00 -3.06
N ASN A 89 -13.63 -3.90 -4.02
CA ASN A 89 -14.54 -3.97 -5.17
C ASN A 89 -16.02 -4.25 -4.82
N TYR A 90 -16.28 -4.91 -3.71
CA TYR A 90 -17.67 -5.15 -3.23
C TYR A 90 -18.07 -4.25 -2.05
N GLY A 91 -17.24 -3.24 -1.72
CA GLY A 91 -17.54 -2.27 -0.65
C GLY A 91 -17.50 -2.87 0.74
N LEU A 92 -18.21 -2.25 1.67
CA LEU A 92 -18.34 -2.72 3.04
C LEU A 92 -19.67 -3.46 3.21
N ILE A 93 -19.62 -4.64 3.79
CA ILE A 93 -20.80 -5.46 4.10
C ILE A 93 -20.77 -5.74 5.60
N PRO A 94 -21.57 -5.04 6.42
CA PRO A 94 -21.51 -5.18 7.88
C PRO A 94 -21.76 -6.62 8.39
N ALA A 95 -22.48 -7.43 7.62
CA ALA A 95 -22.72 -8.83 7.96
C ALA A 95 -21.46 -9.72 7.87
N ASP A 96 -20.42 -9.24 7.19
CA ASP A 96 -19.17 -9.97 6.99
C ASP A 96 -18.09 -9.52 8.01
N PHE A 97 -18.44 -8.67 9.00
CA PHE A 97 -17.51 -8.25 10.05
C PHE A 97 -17.31 -9.35 11.09
N GLU A 98 -16.06 -9.71 11.36
CA GLU A 98 -15.69 -10.63 12.45
C GLU A 98 -15.81 -9.97 13.83
N SER A 99 -15.69 -8.63 13.88
CA SER A 99 -15.86 -7.84 15.10
C SER A 99 -16.31 -6.41 14.81
N SER A 100 -16.56 -5.63 15.86
CA SER A 100 -17.13 -4.27 15.75
C SER A 100 -16.17 -3.20 15.20
N LYS A 101 -14.88 -3.50 15.04
CA LYS A 101 -13.85 -2.52 14.61
C LYS A 101 -12.72 -3.16 13.81
N ILE A 102 -11.92 -2.33 13.16
CA ILE A 102 -10.67 -2.75 12.53
C ILE A 102 -9.61 -3.03 13.60
N HIS A 103 -8.89 -4.14 13.46
CA HIS A 103 -7.84 -4.55 14.40
C HIS A 103 -6.42 -4.40 13.81
N VAL A 104 -6.28 -4.40 12.50
CA VAL A 104 -4.98 -4.16 11.86
C VAL A 104 -4.49 -2.76 12.18
N ARG A 105 -3.17 -2.60 12.29
CA ARG A 105 -2.54 -1.31 12.51
C ARG A 105 -2.30 -0.55 11.21
N GLY A 106 -2.03 -1.28 10.14
CA GLY A 106 -1.89 -0.73 8.78
C GLY A 106 -2.31 -1.74 7.74
N TYR A 107 -2.71 -1.26 6.57
CA TYR A 107 -3.21 -2.10 5.51
C TYR A 107 -2.53 -1.79 4.18
N ILE A 108 -1.98 -2.82 3.53
CA ILE A 108 -1.20 -2.69 2.32
C ILE A 108 -1.85 -3.47 1.19
N VAL A 109 -2.10 -2.78 0.07
CA VAL A 109 -2.73 -3.35 -1.11
C VAL A 109 -1.99 -2.94 -2.39
N ARG A 110 -2.13 -3.70 -3.45
CA ARG A 110 -1.63 -3.28 -4.76
C ARG A 110 -2.50 -2.16 -5.35
N SER A 111 -3.81 -2.35 -5.33
CA SER A 111 -4.80 -1.36 -5.74
C SER A 111 -6.10 -1.56 -4.99
N TRP A 112 -6.89 -0.50 -4.87
CA TRP A 112 -8.21 -0.54 -4.26
C TRP A 112 -9.25 0.11 -5.17
N CYS A 113 -10.51 -0.24 -4.98
CA CYS A 113 -11.64 0.23 -5.77
C CYS A 113 -12.28 1.43 -5.07
N GLU A 114 -12.23 2.60 -5.73
CA GLU A 114 -12.84 3.84 -5.20
C GLU A 114 -14.37 3.81 -5.26
N ASN A 115 -14.91 3.13 -6.24
CA ASN A 115 -16.35 3.04 -6.50
C ASN A 115 -16.77 1.57 -6.47
N PRO A 116 -16.99 1.00 -5.29
CA PRO A 116 -17.45 -0.38 -5.17
C PRO A 116 -18.82 -0.56 -5.85
N SER A 117 -19.14 -1.79 -6.20
CA SER A 117 -20.42 -2.13 -6.83
C SER A 117 -20.94 -3.46 -6.29
N ASN A 118 -21.80 -3.37 -5.27
CA ASN A 118 -22.51 -4.51 -4.72
C ASN A 118 -23.85 -4.03 -4.15
N PHE A 119 -24.92 -4.79 -4.35
CA PHE A 119 -26.26 -4.44 -3.82
C PHE A 119 -26.34 -4.42 -2.29
N ARG A 120 -25.35 -4.98 -1.57
CA ARG A 120 -25.26 -4.99 -0.11
C ARG A 120 -24.22 -4.00 0.42
N GLU A 121 -23.56 -3.22 -0.44
CA GLU A 121 -22.51 -2.31 0.00
C GLU A 121 -23.06 -1.20 0.90
N ASN A 122 -22.25 -0.83 1.90
CA ASN A 122 -22.51 0.29 2.79
C ASN A 122 -21.24 1.14 2.96
N GLY A 123 -20.73 1.65 1.83
CA GLY A 123 -19.56 2.53 1.77
C GLY A 123 -18.29 1.89 1.20
N ASP A 124 -17.25 2.69 1.12
CA ASP A 124 -15.95 2.33 0.57
C ASP A 124 -14.89 2.09 1.66
N ILE A 125 -13.83 1.37 1.28
CA ILE A 125 -12.77 0.99 2.20
C ILE A 125 -11.92 2.19 2.67
N ASP A 126 -11.68 3.19 1.82
CA ASP A 126 -10.87 4.35 2.14
C ASP A 126 -11.50 5.19 3.25
N SER A 127 -12.78 5.53 3.08
CA SER A 127 -13.57 6.25 4.09
C SER A 127 -13.64 5.50 5.41
N TRP A 128 -13.76 4.18 5.37
CA TRP A 128 -13.82 3.35 6.56
C TRP A 128 -12.49 3.30 7.32
N LEU A 129 -11.36 3.13 6.60
CA LEU A 129 -10.03 3.20 7.20
C LEU A 129 -9.79 4.57 7.84
N LYS A 130 -10.17 5.68 7.17
CA LYS A 130 -10.07 7.05 7.71
C LYS A 130 -10.89 7.21 8.99
N ALA A 131 -12.12 6.73 9.01
CA ALA A 131 -13.00 6.82 10.18
C ALA A 131 -12.45 6.09 11.41
N GLN A 132 -11.61 5.08 11.22
CA GLN A 132 -10.98 4.32 12.29
C GLN A 132 -9.49 4.63 12.49
N ASN A 133 -8.96 5.67 11.83
CA ASN A 133 -7.55 6.09 11.90
C ASN A 133 -6.56 4.99 11.50
N ILE A 134 -6.92 4.18 10.52
CA ILE A 134 -6.04 3.14 9.98
C ILE A 134 -5.32 3.66 8.74
N ILE A 135 -4.00 3.50 8.73
CA ILE A 135 -3.17 3.90 7.60
C ILE A 135 -3.20 2.84 6.53
N GLY A 136 -3.50 3.25 5.30
CA GLY A 136 -3.45 2.42 4.11
C GLY A 136 -2.30 2.81 3.17
N LEU A 137 -1.69 1.82 2.54
CA LEU A 137 -0.64 1.97 1.53
C LEU A 137 -1.02 1.18 0.28
N CYS A 138 -1.08 1.85 -0.86
CA CYS A 138 -1.39 1.22 -2.15
C CYS A 138 -0.34 1.54 -3.23
N GLY A 139 -0.43 0.83 -4.37
CA GLY A 139 0.44 1.08 -5.52
C GLY A 139 1.82 0.44 -5.45
N ILE A 140 2.11 -0.35 -4.42
CA ILE A 140 3.39 -1.05 -4.27
C ILE A 140 3.39 -2.42 -4.97
N ASP A 141 4.57 -2.98 -5.16
CA ASP A 141 4.73 -4.38 -5.57
C ASP A 141 4.52 -5.31 -4.37
N THR A 142 3.24 -5.64 -4.09
CA THR A 142 2.88 -6.55 -3.00
C THR A 142 3.46 -7.94 -3.18
N ARG A 143 3.73 -8.38 -4.42
CA ARG A 143 4.38 -9.67 -4.69
C ARG A 143 5.84 -9.66 -4.25
N ALA A 144 6.60 -8.61 -4.54
CA ALA A 144 7.97 -8.46 -4.09
C ALA A 144 8.04 -8.38 -2.56
N LEU A 145 7.17 -7.56 -1.93
CA LEU A 145 7.07 -7.46 -0.48
C LEU A 145 6.77 -8.83 0.16
N THR A 146 5.78 -9.56 -0.36
CA THR A 146 5.41 -10.89 0.14
C THR A 146 6.57 -11.89 0.07
N LYS A 147 7.39 -11.85 -0.99
CA LYS A 147 8.57 -12.71 -1.10
C LYS A 147 9.58 -12.42 0.01
N VAL A 148 9.85 -11.12 0.27
CA VAL A 148 10.75 -10.72 1.36
C VAL A 148 10.24 -11.20 2.71
N LEU A 149 8.95 -10.97 3.02
CA LEU A 149 8.36 -11.41 4.28
C LEU A 149 8.37 -12.93 4.43
N ARG A 150 8.08 -13.68 3.36
CA ARG A 150 8.10 -15.14 3.37
C ARG A 150 9.50 -15.71 3.63
N GLU A 151 10.55 -15.09 3.07
CA GLU A 151 11.92 -15.54 3.22
C GLU A 151 12.50 -15.17 4.59
N ALA A 152 12.13 -13.99 5.12
CA ALA A 152 12.60 -13.51 6.40
C ALA A 152 11.83 -14.11 7.61
N GLY A 153 10.62 -14.63 7.39
CA GLY A 153 9.69 -14.99 8.46
C GLY A 153 9.01 -13.75 9.03
N VAL A 154 8.93 -13.64 10.35
CA VAL A 154 8.38 -12.48 11.05
C VAL A 154 9.32 -11.28 10.91
N MET A 155 8.79 -10.12 10.52
CA MET A 155 9.58 -8.89 10.35
C MET A 155 8.75 -7.67 10.77
N ASN A 156 9.37 -6.82 11.59
CA ASN A 156 8.79 -5.52 11.90
C ASN A 156 8.93 -4.55 10.72
N ALA A 157 8.00 -3.62 10.63
CA ALA A 157 7.97 -2.59 9.61
C ALA A 157 7.38 -1.28 10.15
N MET A 158 7.62 -0.22 9.39
CA MET A 158 7.04 1.10 9.60
C MET A 158 6.34 1.55 8.33
N ILE A 159 5.11 2.04 8.43
CA ILE A 159 4.45 2.78 7.34
C ILE A 159 4.57 4.26 7.63
N ILE A 160 4.96 5.02 6.62
CA ILE A 160 5.00 6.48 6.61
C ILE A 160 4.04 6.92 5.50
N SER A 161 3.05 7.75 5.85
CA SER A 161 1.98 8.12 4.94
C SER A 161 1.55 9.58 5.11
N GLY A 162 1.39 10.28 3.99
CA GLY A 162 0.86 11.64 3.95
C GLY A 162 1.88 12.73 4.23
N ASN A 163 1.36 13.92 4.55
CA ASN A 163 2.13 15.17 4.66
C ASN A 163 2.19 15.72 6.10
N SER A 164 1.89 14.92 7.12
CA SER A 164 2.06 15.36 8.51
C SER A 164 3.53 15.69 8.81
N ASP A 165 3.78 16.56 9.80
CA ASP A 165 5.16 16.93 10.18
C ASP A 165 5.98 15.69 10.55
N GLU A 166 5.35 14.72 11.23
CA GLU A 166 5.97 13.44 11.57
C GLU A 166 6.33 12.61 10.33
N ALA A 167 5.42 12.53 9.34
CA ALA A 167 5.67 11.83 8.08
C ALA A 167 6.77 12.52 7.28
N GLN A 168 6.78 13.85 7.21
CA GLN A 168 7.83 14.61 6.51
C GLN A 168 9.20 14.40 7.16
N ALA A 169 9.26 14.43 8.48
CA ALA A 169 10.49 14.14 9.24
C ALA A 169 10.99 12.71 8.96
N ALA A 170 10.09 11.72 8.97
CA ALA A 170 10.44 10.33 8.67
C ALA A 170 10.88 10.14 7.20
N PHE A 171 10.23 10.76 6.22
CA PHE A 171 10.68 10.75 4.82
C PHE A 171 12.05 11.40 4.65
N SER A 172 12.32 12.49 5.37
CA SER A 172 13.62 13.16 5.34
C SER A 172 14.72 12.26 5.90
N ALA A 173 14.43 11.58 7.00
CA ALA A 173 15.34 10.62 7.62
C ALA A 173 15.71 9.45 6.70
N LEU A 174 14.80 8.99 5.84
CA LEU A 174 15.09 7.93 4.87
C LEU A 174 16.15 8.32 3.82
N ASN A 175 16.31 9.61 3.55
CA ASN A 175 17.29 10.13 2.57
C ASN A 175 18.68 10.36 3.16
N ASN A 176 18.86 10.21 4.49
CA ASN A 176 20.11 10.38 5.21
C ASN A 176 20.48 9.07 5.89
N GLU A 177 21.61 8.45 5.52
CA GLU A 177 22.00 7.12 6.04
C GLU A 177 22.12 7.09 7.57
N SER A 178 22.61 8.16 8.20
CA SER A 178 22.71 8.22 9.67
C SER A 178 21.34 8.29 10.35
N GLU A 179 20.42 9.08 9.79
CA GLU A 179 19.06 9.22 10.31
C GLU A 179 18.20 7.99 10.00
N LYS A 180 18.45 7.37 8.86
CA LYS A 180 17.81 6.10 8.48
C LYS A 180 18.15 4.99 9.49
N ALA A 181 19.41 4.91 9.93
CA ALA A 181 19.80 3.96 10.95
C ALA A 181 19.04 4.21 12.28
N VAL A 182 18.85 5.48 12.66
CA VAL A 182 18.05 5.84 13.85
C VAL A 182 16.57 5.48 13.65
N LEU A 183 16.03 5.68 12.44
CA LEU A 183 14.65 5.32 12.11
C LEU A 183 14.44 3.79 12.20
N LEU A 184 15.39 3.01 11.67
CA LEU A 184 15.33 1.55 11.71
C LEU A 184 15.37 0.99 13.12
N ASN A 185 16.05 1.67 14.06
CA ASN A 185 16.04 1.28 15.47
C ASN A 185 14.70 1.50 16.18
N LYS A 186 13.75 2.20 15.54
CA LYS A 186 12.38 2.39 16.06
C LYS A 186 11.40 1.32 15.55
N ILE A 187 11.82 0.52 14.60
CA ILE A 187 11.08 -0.58 14.00
C ILE A 187 11.35 -1.87 14.75
#